data_f08438a0312ac172bf1078c7b477bc7c
#
_entry.id   f08438a0312ac172bf1078c7b477bc7c
#
_cell.length_a   1.000
_cell.length_b   1.000
_cell.length_c   1.000
_cell.angle_alpha   90.00
_cell.angle_beta   90.00
_cell.angle_gamma   90.00
#
_symmetry.space_group_name_H-M   'P 1'
#
loop_
_entity.id
_entity.type
_entity.pdbx_description
1 polymer ?
#
loop_
_entity_poly.entity_id
_entity_poly.type
_entity_poly.pdbx_seq_one_letter_code
_entity_poly.pdbx_strand_id
1 'polypeptide(L)'
;MIVGTTVQNNLKMTRYYRQLYQSPLGPLSVVVDEESLVGIWFCDQANCEQGLEHIEEACQPLHGAVFEWLDRYFIGENPFMPFPLSPQGTDFQKRVWAYLAQIPYGESRTYGEIARALSCRSAQAIGQAVGRNPLILLLPCHRVLGRENQLTGYAAGLDRKRWLLHHEAISWKE
;
A
#
# COMPACT_ATOMS: atom_id res chain seq x y z
N MET A 1 -11.30 33.14 43.80
CA MET A 1 -11.44 31.69 43.53
C MET A 1 -11.34 31.49 42.02
N ILE A 2 -10.22 30.99 41.55
CA ILE A 2 -10.01 30.67 40.13
C ILE A 2 -10.30 29.17 39.97
N VAL A 3 -11.40 28.87 39.28
CA VAL A 3 -11.74 27.51 38.94
C VAL A 3 -10.93 27.15 37.68
N GLY A 4 -9.87 26.38 37.87
CA GLY A 4 -9.07 25.87 36.78
C GLY A 4 -9.87 24.87 35.98
N THR A 5 -10.22 25.25 34.76
CA THR A 5 -10.79 24.33 33.76
C THR A 5 -9.67 23.43 33.27
N THR A 6 -9.61 22.22 33.78
CA THR A 6 -8.71 21.19 33.25
C THR A 6 -9.27 20.80 31.87
N VAL A 7 -8.63 21.29 30.84
CA VAL A 7 -8.86 20.80 29.47
C VAL A 7 -8.27 19.39 29.45
N GLN A 8 -9.12 18.38 29.59
CA GLN A 8 -8.75 17.00 29.30
C GLN A 8 -8.58 16.93 27.76
N ASN A 9 -7.32 16.97 27.33
CA ASN A 9 -6.95 16.55 25.99
C ASN A 9 -7.18 15.04 25.92
N ASN A 10 -8.39 14.64 25.54
CA ASN A 10 -8.69 13.30 25.09
C ASN A 10 -8.00 13.13 23.72
N LEU A 11 -6.70 12.78 23.74
CA LEU A 11 -6.02 12.21 22.59
C LEU A 11 -6.71 10.88 22.32
N LYS A 12 -7.67 10.91 21.38
CA LYS A 12 -8.36 9.70 20.92
C LYS A 12 -7.31 8.81 20.25
N MET A 13 -6.90 7.74 20.93
CA MET A 13 -5.99 6.75 20.33
C MET A 13 -6.67 6.14 19.11
N THR A 14 -5.99 6.15 17.97
CA THR A 14 -6.49 5.51 16.76
C THR A 14 -6.57 4.01 16.99
N ARG A 15 -7.73 3.44 16.70
CA ARG A 15 -7.95 1.99 16.76
C ARG A 15 -7.78 1.40 15.37
N TYR A 16 -7.08 0.29 15.32
CA TYR A 16 -6.86 -0.46 14.10
C TYR A 16 -7.51 -1.83 14.20
N TYR A 17 -8.08 -2.28 13.09
CA TYR A 17 -8.80 -3.54 13.01
C TYR A 17 -8.29 -4.34 11.84
N ARG A 18 -7.98 -5.62 12.06
CA ARG A 18 -7.42 -6.53 11.06
C ARG A 18 -8.40 -7.62 10.71
N GLN A 19 -8.46 -7.95 9.41
CA GLN A 19 -8.98 -9.18 8.87
C GLN A 19 -7.98 -9.76 7.88
N LEU A 20 -7.91 -11.07 7.79
CA LEU A 20 -7.09 -11.76 6.80
C LEU A 20 -7.90 -12.03 5.53
N TYR A 21 -7.29 -11.77 4.39
CA TYR A 21 -7.84 -12.06 3.06
C TYR A 21 -7.01 -13.14 2.38
N GLN A 22 -7.65 -14.20 1.89
CA GLN A 22 -6.97 -15.28 1.18
C GLN A 22 -6.86 -14.93 -0.30
N SER A 23 -5.68 -14.52 -0.73
CA SER A 23 -5.40 -14.21 -2.14
C SER A 23 -4.78 -15.43 -2.86
N PRO A 24 -4.77 -15.43 -4.21
CA PRO A 24 -4.03 -16.44 -4.97
C PRO A 24 -2.53 -16.49 -4.67
N LEU A 25 -1.99 -15.42 -4.08
CA LEU A 25 -0.56 -15.29 -3.76
C LEU A 25 -0.25 -15.51 -2.27
N GLY A 26 -1.23 -15.89 -1.49
CA GLY A 26 -1.11 -16.08 -0.05
C GLY A 26 -1.94 -15.11 0.76
N PRO A 27 -1.96 -15.27 2.09
CA PRO A 27 -2.80 -14.44 2.96
C PRO A 27 -2.31 -12.99 3.02
N LEU A 28 -3.27 -12.07 2.94
CA LEU A 28 -3.07 -10.63 3.12
C LEU A 28 -3.60 -10.21 4.48
N SER A 29 -2.83 -9.41 5.22
CA SER A 29 -3.33 -8.65 6.35
C SER A 29 -3.99 -7.36 5.83
N VAL A 30 -5.26 -7.16 6.13
CA VAL A 30 -6.03 -5.97 5.75
C VAL A 30 -6.38 -5.20 7.02
N VAL A 31 -5.79 -4.02 7.18
CA VAL A 31 -5.94 -3.20 8.39
C VAL A 31 -6.68 -1.92 8.04
N VAL A 32 -7.76 -1.66 8.77
CA VAL A 32 -8.56 -0.45 8.66
C VAL A 32 -8.59 0.27 10.02
N ASP A 33 -8.84 1.58 9.98
CA ASP A 33 -9.33 2.33 11.14
C ASP A 33 -10.87 2.51 11.05
N GLU A 34 -11.42 3.46 11.78
CA GLU A 34 -12.88 3.68 11.77
C GLU A 34 -13.40 4.22 10.43
N GLU A 35 -12.54 4.83 9.60
CA GLU A 35 -12.96 5.59 8.42
C GLU A 35 -12.24 5.19 7.12
N SER A 36 -11.04 4.60 7.23
CA SER A 36 -10.16 4.41 6.08
C SER A 36 -9.39 3.09 6.11
N LEU A 37 -8.90 2.70 4.93
CA LEU A 37 -7.95 1.61 4.78
C LEU A 37 -6.55 2.13 5.09
N VAL A 38 -5.89 1.52 6.05
CA VAL A 38 -4.57 1.92 6.56
C VAL A 38 -3.45 1.09 5.95
N GLY A 39 -3.68 -0.19 5.74
CA GLY A 39 -2.66 -1.07 5.17
C GLY A 39 -3.18 -2.38 4.61
N ILE A 40 -2.46 -2.87 3.61
CA ILE A 40 -2.55 -4.22 3.06
C ILE A 40 -1.14 -4.73 2.85
N TRP A 41 -0.81 -5.88 3.45
CA TRP A 41 0.48 -6.55 3.29
C TRP A 41 0.28 -8.04 3.11
N PHE A 42 1.20 -8.71 2.40
CA PHE A 42 1.31 -10.15 2.56
C PHE A 42 1.81 -10.45 3.99
N CYS A 43 1.20 -11.44 4.64
CA CYS A 43 1.50 -11.73 6.05
C CYS A 43 2.96 -12.12 6.30
N ASP A 44 3.64 -12.64 5.30
CA ASP A 44 5.03 -13.10 5.36
C ASP A 44 6.07 -12.05 4.93
N GLN A 45 5.65 -10.85 4.50
CA GLN A 45 6.62 -9.81 4.17
C GLN A 45 7.17 -9.12 5.42
N ALA A 46 8.46 -8.71 5.36
CA ALA A 46 9.19 -8.23 6.53
C ALA A 46 8.60 -6.96 7.18
N ASN A 47 7.94 -6.10 6.38
CA ASN A 47 7.33 -4.87 6.88
C ASN A 47 5.82 -4.98 7.09
N CYS A 48 5.29 -6.18 7.21
CA CYS A 48 3.87 -6.39 7.50
C CYS A 48 3.48 -5.68 8.80
N GLU A 49 2.45 -4.84 8.71
CA GLU A 49 1.90 -4.06 9.82
C GLU A 49 2.92 -3.11 10.51
N GLN A 50 4.03 -2.82 9.86
CA GLN A 50 5.08 -1.98 10.42
C GLN A 50 4.57 -0.58 10.79
N GLY A 51 4.88 -0.15 12.02
CA GLY A 51 4.49 1.17 12.53
C GLY A 51 3.08 1.23 13.12
N LEU A 52 2.33 0.13 13.11
CA LEU A 52 1.01 0.05 13.73
C LEU A 52 1.09 -0.70 15.06
N GLU A 53 0.41 -0.16 16.07
CA GLU A 53 0.30 -0.74 17.39
C GLU A 53 -1.16 -1.00 17.74
N HIS A 54 -1.41 -1.96 18.64
CA HIS A 54 -2.75 -2.26 19.17
C HIS A 54 -3.79 -2.58 18.09
N ILE A 55 -3.43 -3.48 17.17
CA ILE A 55 -4.33 -3.95 16.12
C ILE A 55 -5.27 -5.01 16.73
N GLU A 56 -6.56 -4.79 16.59
CA GLU A 56 -7.62 -5.70 17.03
C GLU A 56 -8.04 -6.64 15.90
N GLU A 57 -8.19 -7.91 16.23
CA GLU A 57 -8.78 -8.89 15.30
C GLU A 57 -10.31 -8.74 15.33
N ALA A 58 -10.82 -7.86 14.48
CA ALA A 58 -12.25 -7.58 14.40
C ALA A 58 -12.66 -7.16 12.99
N CYS A 59 -13.84 -7.58 12.57
CA CYS A 59 -14.41 -7.19 11.30
C CYS A 59 -15.10 -5.84 11.41
N GLN A 60 -14.79 -4.96 10.47
CA GLN A 60 -15.44 -3.67 10.28
C GLN A 60 -16.17 -3.66 8.91
N PRO A 61 -17.20 -2.85 8.71
CA PRO A 61 -17.89 -2.77 7.43
C PRO A 61 -16.98 -2.48 6.24
N LEU A 62 -15.93 -1.69 6.45
CA LEU A 62 -14.97 -1.34 5.40
C LEU A 62 -14.19 -2.56 4.88
N HIS A 63 -13.95 -3.57 5.72
CA HIS A 63 -13.32 -4.81 5.25
C HIS A 63 -14.09 -5.46 4.11
N GLY A 64 -15.43 -5.45 4.17
CA GLY A 64 -16.25 -5.98 3.09
C GLY A 64 -16.03 -5.29 1.75
N ALA A 65 -15.96 -3.97 1.75
CA ALA A 65 -15.68 -3.19 0.54
C ALA A 65 -14.28 -3.46 -0.01
N VAL A 66 -13.29 -3.56 0.86
CA VAL A 66 -11.89 -3.88 0.45
C VAL A 66 -11.81 -5.29 -0.12
N PHE A 67 -12.45 -6.26 0.50
CA PHE A 67 -12.47 -7.66 0.04
C PHE A 67 -13.15 -7.79 -1.33
N GLU A 68 -14.24 -7.08 -1.55
CA GLU A 68 -14.90 -7.02 -2.87
C GLU A 68 -13.95 -6.44 -3.93
N TRP A 69 -13.23 -5.37 -3.61
CA TRP A 69 -12.24 -4.80 -4.50
C TRP A 69 -11.12 -5.80 -4.84
N LEU A 70 -10.61 -6.51 -3.84
CA LEU A 70 -9.57 -7.53 -4.01
C LEU A 70 -10.08 -8.70 -4.86
N ASP A 71 -11.28 -9.18 -4.61
CA ASP A 71 -11.91 -10.25 -5.39
C ASP A 71 -11.96 -9.87 -6.88
N ARG A 72 -12.43 -8.68 -7.18
CA ARG A 72 -12.54 -8.17 -8.55
C ARG A 72 -11.17 -7.97 -9.19
N TYR A 73 -10.20 -7.44 -8.45
CA TYR A 73 -8.84 -7.30 -8.95
C TYR A 73 -8.23 -8.66 -9.33
N PHE A 74 -8.34 -9.64 -8.47
CA PHE A 74 -7.71 -10.96 -8.71
C PHE A 74 -8.40 -11.78 -9.81
N ILE A 75 -9.63 -11.49 -10.17
CA ILE A 75 -10.27 -12.10 -11.36
C ILE A 75 -9.96 -11.34 -12.66
N GLY A 76 -9.13 -10.31 -12.62
CA GLY A 76 -8.66 -9.59 -13.81
C GLY A 76 -9.40 -8.29 -14.13
N GLU A 77 -10.23 -7.79 -13.24
CA GLU A 77 -10.88 -6.49 -13.39
C GLU A 77 -9.95 -5.35 -12.93
N ASN A 78 -10.27 -4.15 -13.35
CA ASN A 78 -9.68 -2.91 -12.84
C ASN A 78 -10.76 -2.11 -12.09
N PRO A 79 -11.11 -2.51 -10.86
CA PRO A 79 -12.23 -1.91 -10.15
C PRO A 79 -11.90 -0.50 -9.66
N PHE A 80 -12.90 0.37 -9.67
CA PHE A 80 -12.83 1.66 -8.99
C PHE A 80 -12.68 1.44 -7.48
N MET A 81 -11.85 2.26 -6.84
CA MET A 81 -11.64 2.21 -5.40
C MET A 81 -12.56 3.21 -4.69
N PRO A 82 -13.61 2.74 -4.00
CA PRO A 82 -14.63 3.64 -3.45
C PRO A 82 -14.38 4.06 -1.99
N PHE A 83 -13.28 3.66 -1.39
CA PHE A 83 -12.98 3.91 0.03
C PHE A 83 -11.74 4.78 0.21
N PRO A 84 -11.65 5.56 1.32
CA PRO A 84 -10.50 6.40 1.58
C PRO A 84 -9.29 5.58 2.04
N LEU A 85 -8.10 6.06 1.66
CA LEU A 85 -6.81 5.50 2.08
C LEU A 85 -6.13 6.42 3.08
N SER A 86 -5.50 5.84 4.10
CA SER A 86 -4.75 6.57 5.12
C SER A 86 -3.40 5.91 5.41
N PRO A 87 -2.49 5.85 4.42
CA PRO A 87 -1.17 5.28 4.63
C PRO A 87 -0.36 6.11 5.62
N GLN A 88 0.27 5.44 6.60
CA GLN A 88 1.12 6.08 7.58
C GLN A 88 2.57 6.10 7.10
N GLY A 89 3.21 7.26 7.12
CA GLY A 89 4.59 7.42 6.68
C GLY A 89 5.06 8.86 6.71
N THR A 90 6.30 9.09 6.28
CA THR A 90 6.89 10.42 6.17
C THR A 90 6.26 11.20 5.00
N ASP A 91 6.44 12.52 4.97
CA ASP A 91 5.97 13.36 3.87
C ASP A 91 6.57 12.94 2.53
N PHE A 92 7.85 12.60 2.51
CA PHE A 92 8.52 12.09 1.31
C PHE A 92 7.91 10.76 0.84
N GLN A 93 7.71 9.81 1.75
CA GLN A 93 7.06 8.53 1.42
C GLN A 93 5.66 8.76 0.84
N LYS A 94 4.86 9.61 1.48
CA LYS A 94 3.50 9.94 1.00
C LYS A 94 3.50 10.56 -0.39
N ARG A 95 4.49 11.40 -0.71
CA ARG A 95 4.66 11.94 -2.07
C ARG A 95 4.95 10.85 -3.09
N VAL A 96 5.84 9.93 -2.76
CA VAL A 96 6.14 8.77 -3.63
C VAL A 96 4.89 7.91 -3.82
N TRP A 97 4.19 7.60 -2.75
CA TRP A 97 2.98 6.77 -2.80
C TRP A 97 1.84 7.45 -3.58
N ALA A 98 1.70 8.76 -3.47
CA ALA A 98 0.75 9.52 -4.28
C ALA A 98 1.06 9.42 -5.78
N TYR A 99 2.33 9.38 -6.16
CA TYR A 99 2.73 9.12 -7.53
C TYR A 99 2.36 7.69 -7.96
N LEU A 100 2.62 6.69 -7.12
CA LEU A 100 2.25 5.29 -7.40
C LEU A 100 0.75 5.15 -7.70
N ALA A 101 -0.09 5.86 -6.95
CA ALA A 101 -1.54 5.83 -7.14
C ALA A 101 -1.98 6.29 -8.54
N GLN A 102 -1.14 7.03 -9.26
CA GLN A 102 -1.41 7.55 -10.61
C GLN A 102 -0.96 6.61 -11.72
N ILE A 103 -0.21 5.55 -11.41
CA ILE A 103 0.23 4.58 -12.43
C ILE A 103 -0.97 3.72 -12.82
N PRO A 104 -1.45 3.82 -14.07
CA PRO A 104 -2.64 3.07 -14.48
C PRO A 104 -2.43 1.57 -14.47
N TYR A 105 -3.53 0.84 -14.33
CA TYR A 105 -3.57 -0.60 -14.54
C TYR A 105 -3.00 -0.97 -15.92
N GLY A 106 -2.13 -1.97 -15.95
CA GLY A 106 -1.50 -2.41 -17.19
C GLY A 106 -0.31 -1.56 -17.66
N GLU A 107 0.08 -0.53 -16.90
CA GLU A 107 1.24 0.31 -17.20
C GLU A 107 2.32 0.18 -16.11
N SER A 108 3.54 0.55 -16.46
CA SER A 108 4.68 0.59 -15.55
C SER A 108 5.42 1.92 -15.62
N ARG A 109 6.19 2.20 -14.57
CA ARG A 109 7.14 3.31 -14.52
C ARG A 109 8.46 2.81 -13.95
N THR A 110 9.55 3.46 -14.32
CA THR A 110 10.85 3.16 -13.73
C THR A 110 11.10 4.03 -12.49
N TYR A 111 11.99 3.57 -11.61
CA TYR A 111 12.44 4.41 -10.47
C TYR A 111 13.00 5.75 -10.93
N GLY A 112 13.69 5.77 -12.06
CA GLY A 112 14.24 7.01 -12.64
C GLY A 112 13.15 7.98 -13.11
N GLU A 113 12.08 7.48 -13.70
CA GLU A 113 10.93 8.31 -14.10
C GLU A 113 10.25 8.94 -12.88
N ILE A 114 10.07 8.16 -11.81
CA ILE A 114 9.50 8.67 -10.55
C ILE A 114 10.41 9.73 -9.94
N ALA A 115 11.73 9.46 -9.89
CA ALA A 115 12.71 10.41 -9.35
C ALA A 115 12.66 11.75 -10.10
N ARG A 116 12.59 11.72 -11.42
CA ARG A 116 12.47 12.93 -12.25
C ARG A 116 11.17 13.67 -12.00
N ALA A 117 10.05 12.95 -11.95
CA ALA A 117 8.73 13.54 -11.70
C ALA A 117 8.64 14.23 -10.33
N LEU A 118 9.33 13.71 -9.32
CA LEU A 118 9.34 14.26 -7.97
C LEU A 118 10.53 15.20 -7.70
N SER A 119 11.33 15.52 -8.72
CA SER A 119 12.54 16.31 -8.58
C SER A 119 13.51 15.77 -7.51
N CYS A 120 13.58 14.45 -7.40
CA CYS A 120 14.45 13.74 -6.47
C CYS A 120 15.71 13.26 -7.21
N ARG A 121 16.89 13.58 -6.66
CA ARG A 121 18.17 13.18 -7.28
C ARG A 121 18.57 11.73 -6.99
N SER A 122 17.90 11.08 -6.07
CA SER A 122 18.24 9.74 -5.60
C SER A 122 17.18 8.71 -5.99
N ALA A 123 17.47 7.91 -7.00
CA ALA A 123 16.65 6.75 -7.34
C ALA A 123 16.61 5.72 -6.20
N GLN A 124 17.67 5.63 -5.40
CA GLN A 124 17.71 4.77 -4.21
C GLN A 124 16.71 5.22 -3.14
N ALA A 125 16.59 6.53 -2.89
CA ALA A 125 15.61 7.07 -1.96
C ALA A 125 14.18 6.77 -2.43
N ILE A 126 13.92 6.88 -3.73
CA ILE A 126 12.64 6.47 -4.32
C ILE A 126 12.39 4.97 -4.09
N GLY A 127 13.38 4.13 -4.37
CA GLY A 127 13.28 2.68 -4.18
C GLY A 127 12.98 2.30 -2.73
N GLN A 128 13.60 2.96 -1.76
CA GLN A 128 13.31 2.74 -0.34
C GLN A 128 11.88 3.13 0.03
N ALA A 129 11.40 4.27 -0.46
CA ALA A 129 10.03 4.72 -0.21
C ALA A 129 9.00 3.78 -0.87
N VAL A 130 9.25 3.32 -2.10
CA VAL A 130 8.43 2.32 -2.79
C VAL A 130 8.38 1.01 -2.00
N GLY A 131 9.52 0.55 -1.49
CA GLY A 131 9.61 -0.68 -0.68
C GLY A 131 8.90 -0.60 0.68
N ARG A 132 8.63 0.61 1.19
CA ARG A 132 7.91 0.85 2.44
C ARG A 132 6.41 1.05 2.25
N ASN A 133 5.90 0.91 1.05
CA ASN A 133 4.48 1.06 0.74
C ASN A 133 3.61 0.18 1.64
N PRO A 134 2.69 0.77 2.44
CA PRO A 134 1.82 0.01 3.33
C PRO A 134 0.53 -0.48 2.66
N LEU A 135 0.25 -0.10 1.41
CA LEU A 135 -1.00 -0.38 0.71
C LEU A 135 -0.72 -1.03 -0.65
N ILE A 136 -0.16 -2.23 -0.62
CA ILE A 136 0.13 -2.97 -1.86
C ILE A 136 -1.13 -3.12 -2.71
N LEU A 137 -0.97 -3.22 -4.02
CA LEU A 137 -2.02 -3.28 -5.04
C LEU A 137 -2.74 -1.95 -5.27
N LEU A 138 -3.20 -1.27 -4.22
CA LEU A 138 -3.89 0.02 -4.31
C LEU A 138 -2.93 1.17 -4.60
N LEU A 139 -1.76 1.15 -3.96
CA LEU A 139 -0.60 1.95 -4.33
C LEU A 139 0.36 1.00 -5.06
N PRO A 140 0.28 0.91 -6.40
CA PRO A 140 0.77 -0.24 -7.13
C PRO A 140 2.29 -0.28 -7.28
N CYS A 141 3.01 -0.55 -6.20
CA CYS A 141 4.47 -0.63 -6.19
C CYS A 141 5.02 -1.76 -7.09
N HIS A 142 4.22 -2.77 -7.39
CA HIS A 142 4.58 -3.82 -8.35
C HIS A 142 4.72 -3.30 -9.80
N ARG A 143 4.14 -2.13 -10.13
CA ARG A 143 4.25 -1.47 -11.45
C ARG A 143 5.53 -0.65 -11.61
N VAL A 144 6.43 -0.66 -10.61
CA VAL A 144 7.71 0.04 -10.67
C VAL A 144 8.81 -0.93 -11.06
N LEU A 145 9.51 -0.61 -12.13
CA LEU A 145 10.58 -1.42 -12.71
C LEU A 145 11.91 -0.68 -12.63
N GLY A 146 13.00 -1.41 -12.76
CA GLY A 146 14.33 -0.85 -12.87
C GLY A 146 14.59 -0.23 -14.24
N ARG A 147 15.84 0.19 -14.44
CA ARG A 147 16.28 0.74 -15.71
C ARG A 147 16.00 -0.25 -16.85
N GLU A 148 15.58 0.27 -17.99
CA GLU A 148 15.25 -0.54 -19.18
C GLU A 148 14.17 -1.60 -18.93
N ASN A 149 13.27 -1.33 -17.98
CA ASN A 149 12.17 -2.22 -17.58
C ASN A 149 12.64 -3.55 -16.95
N GLN A 150 13.81 -3.56 -16.34
CA GLN A 150 14.30 -4.73 -15.62
C GLN A 150 13.47 -5.00 -14.37
N LEU A 151 13.22 -6.27 -14.11
CA LEU A 151 12.60 -6.73 -12.88
C LEU A 151 13.57 -6.52 -11.73
N THR A 152 13.20 -5.65 -10.79
CA THR A 152 13.98 -5.35 -9.60
C THR A 152 13.09 -5.45 -8.36
N GLY A 153 13.70 -5.46 -7.21
CA GLY A 153 13.15 -5.65 -5.89
C GLY A 153 11.63 -5.44 -5.68
N TYR A 154 11.07 -6.25 -4.82
CA TYR A 154 9.69 -6.13 -4.35
C TYR A 154 9.61 -6.59 -2.90
N ALA A 155 8.97 -5.80 -2.02
CA ALA A 155 8.92 -6.10 -0.58
C ALA A 155 8.30 -7.48 -0.28
N ALA A 156 7.36 -7.92 -1.11
CA ALA A 156 6.71 -9.22 -0.98
C ALA A 156 7.36 -10.34 -1.83
N GLY A 157 8.52 -10.08 -2.44
CA GLY A 157 9.26 -11.05 -3.23
C GLY A 157 9.00 -10.98 -4.74
N LEU A 158 10.02 -11.35 -5.52
CA LEU A 158 9.98 -11.21 -6.98
C LEU A 158 8.97 -12.15 -7.65
N ASP A 159 8.70 -13.32 -7.10
CA ASP A 159 7.72 -14.24 -7.67
C ASP A 159 6.32 -13.63 -7.67
N ARG A 160 5.94 -12.95 -6.59
CA ARG A 160 4.68 -12.23 -6.51
C ARG A 160 4.67 -11.04 -7.48
N LYS A 161 5.78 -10.32 -7.61
CA LYS A 161 5.89 -9.24 -8.58
C LYS A 161 5.71 -9.73 -10.01
N ARG A 162 6.36 -10.82 -10.41
CA ARG A 162 6.19 -11.45 -11.73
C ARG A 162 4.73 -11.82 -11.97
N TRP A 163 4.09 -12.43 -10.98
CA TRP A 163 2.69 -12.83 -11.08
C TRP A 163 1.78 -11.61 -11.31
N LEU A 164 1.97 -10.55 -10.53
CA LEU A 164 1.17 -9.31 -10.63
C LEU A 164 1.38 -8.61 -11.98
N LEU A 165 2.61 -8.52 -12.45
CA LEU A 165 2.92 -7.93 -13.76
C LEU A 165 2.29 -8.75 -14.89
N HIS A 166 2.38 -10.07 -14.84
CA HIS A 166 1.72 -10.95 -15.80
C HIS A 166 0.20 -10.80 -15.75
N HIS A 167 -0.37 -10.75 -14.56
CA HIS A 167 -1.80 -10.58 -14.32
C HIS A 167 -2.35 -9.30 -14.98
N GLU A 168 -1.58 -8.23 -14.96
CA GLU A 168 -1.94 -6.95 -15.57
C GLU A 168 -1.43 -6.80 -17.01
N ALA A 169 -0.86 -7.86 -17.61
CA ALA A 169 -0.26 -7.85 -18.95
C ALA A 169 0.83 -6.79 -19.15
N ILE A 170 1.63 -6.53 -18.13
CA ILE A 170 2.77 -5.62 -18.17
C ILE A 170 4.03 -6.41 -18.56
N SER A 171 4.76 -5.92 -19.56
CA SER A 171 6.03 -6.53 -19.99
C SER A 171 7.19 -6.07 -19.10
N TRP A 172 8.13 -6.97 -18.84
CA TRP A 172 9.37 -6.69 -18.14
C TRP A 172 10.54 -7.51 -18.70
N LYS A 173 11.76 -7.17 -18.27
CA LYS A 173 12.98 -7.94 -18.56
C LYS A 173 13.53 -8.54 -17.27
N GLU A 174 14.05 -9.76 -17.36
CA GLU A 174 14.78 -10.39 -16.24
C GLU A 174 16.16 -9.76 -16.03
#